data_c73ef9431363b37b9a90236c9524a6f9
#
_entry.id   c73ef9431363b37b9a90236c9524a6f9
#
_cell.length_a   1.000
_cell.length_b   1.000
_cell.length_c   1.000
_cell.angle_alpha   90.00
_cell.angle_beta   90.00
_cell.angle_gamma   90.00
#
_symmetry.space_group_name_H-M   'P 1'
#
loop_
_entity.id
_entity.type
_entity.pdbx_description
1 polymer ?
#
loop_
_entity_poly.entity_id
_entity_poly.type
_entity_poly.pdbx_seq_one_letter_code
_entity_poly.pdbx_strand_id
1 'polypeptide(L)'
;MQAPQGQLFNWNPFYKIAGGNYNVQIYGPSGVGKSVLIQEMATTMLSHNVRMFILDIGKSYENICKLLGGEFIRFGSGSGISLNPLSGLVDESGKLKEAILEDGSSVPIKTIRAGEKEYYVSLDGVMYAKNIITSMCGAGNNPHKEALIEDAIYRAIEQCGSDLTISKIAEVLKNGNGIEKELGETLLPFTDRGMHGKYFENAANITFKERITVFELEEVAKDETLLSVLMQVVAIQIFMQVLCGDRSQKFMLVVDEAWRALDHSEKFLAEMSRTIRK
;
A
#
# COMPACT_ATOMS: atom_id res chain seq x y z
N MET A 1 -5.80 10.74 28.89
CA MET A 1 -4.52 10.14 29.35
C MET A 1 -4.05 10.81 30.63
N GLN A 2 -3.43 10.10 31.52
CA GLN A 2 -2.91 10.65 32.77
C GLN A 2 -1.38 10.62 32.76
N ALA A 3 -0.73 11.75 32.99
CA ALA A 3 0.72 11.82 33.10
C ALA A 3 1.22 11.12 34.39
N PRO A 4 2.50 10.74 34.48
CA PRO A 4 3.02 10.06 35.67
C PRO A 4 2.81 10.82 36.99
N GLN A 5 2.60 12.13 36.92
CA GLN A 5 2.34 13.02 38.08
C GLN A 5 0.85 13.23 38.35
N GLY A 6 -0.05 12.45 37.74
CA GLY A 6 -1.50 12.57 37.91
C GLY A 6 -2.17 13.71 37.13
N GLN A 7 -1.43 14.46 36.34
CA GLN A 7 -2.00 15.54 35.51
C GLN A 7 -2.78 14.95 34.35
N LEU A 8 -3.94 15.50 34.05
CA LEU A 8 -4.72 15.18 32.86
C LEU A 8 -4.01 15.76 31.64
N PHE A 9 -3.74 14.91 30.67
CA PHE A 9 -3.15 15.28 29.40
C PHE A 9 -4.19 15.12 28.29
N ASN A 10 -4.55 16.23 27.66
CA ASN A 10 -5.39 16.22 26.47
C ASN A 10 -4.48 16.23 25.23
N TRP A 11 -4.51 15.13 24.48
CA TRP A 11 -3.72 14.99 23.28
C TRP A 11 -4.62 14.77 22.06
N ASN A 12 -4.39 15.59 21.03
CA ASN A 12 -5.07 15.48 19.76
C ASN A 12 -4.02 15.21 18.66
N PRO A 13 -4.03 14.03 18.00
CA PRO A 13 -3.06 13.69 16.96
C PRO A 13 -3.11 14.60 15.74
N PHE A 14 -4.22 15.31 15.54
CA PHE A 14 -4.39 16.27 14.44
C PHE A 14 -4.08 17.72 14.85
N TYR A 15 -3.61 17.94 16.06
CA TYR A 15 -3.16 19.27 16.47
C TYR A 15 -1.74 19.53 15.98
N LYS A 16 -1.62 20.44 15.03
CA LYS A 16 -0.34 20.81 14.43
C LYS A 16 0.43 21.74 15.38
N ILE A 17 1.45 21.21 16.03
CA ILE A 17 2.46 22.01 16.71
C ILE A 17 3.32 22.69 15.62
N ALA A 18 3.66 23.95 15.78
CA ALA A 18 4.42 24.72 14.79
C ALA A 18 5.67 23.94 14.32
N GLY A 19 5.75 23.64 13.03
CA GLY A 19 6.84 22.88 12.40
C GLY A 19 6.74 21.34 12.53
N GLY A 20 5.72 20.81 13.23
CA GLY A 20 5.50 19.37 13.39
C GLY A 20 4.77 18.70 12.24
N ASN A 21 4.78 17.38 12.24
CA ASN A 21 3.95 16.54 11.41
C ASN A 21 2.92 15.78 12.27
N TYR A 22 1.99 15.09 11.62
CA TYR A 22 0.96 14.28 12.28
C TYR A 22 1.42 12.86 12.63
N ASN A 23 2.71 12.55 12.48
CA ASN A 23 3.25 11.23 12.77
C ASN A 23 3.45 11.03 14.27
N VAL A 24 3.00 9.88 14.77
CA VAL A 24 3.10 9.48 16.17
C VAL A 24 3.83 8.16 16.26
N GLN A 25 4.73 8.05 17.19
CA GLN A 25 5.44 6.81 17.49
C GLN A 25 5.15 6.39 18.92
N ILE A 26 4.77 5.13 19.12
CA ILE A 26 4.44 4.54 20.42
C ILE A 26 5.47 3.46 20.72
N TYR A 27 6.29 3.70 21.73
CA TYR A 27 7.32 2.77 22.18
C TYR A 27 6.97 2.17 23.54
N GLY A 28 7.33 0.92 23.74
CA GLY A 28 7.22 0.23 25.02
C GLY A 28 7.47 -1.27 24.87
N PRO A 29 7.88 -1.96 25.95
CA PRO A 29 8.03 -3.41 25.94
C PRO A 29 6.73 -4.13 25.58
N SER A 30 6.81 -5.43 25.30
CA SER A 30 5.61 -6.25 25.13
C SER A 30 4.78 -6.28 26.42
N GLY A 31 3.45 -6.28 26.31
CA GLY A 31 2.52 -6.37 27.44
C GLY A 31 2.25 -5.07 28.20
N VAL A 32 2.88 -3.94 27.88
CA VAL A 32 2.65 -2.65 28.59
C VAL A 32 1.37 -1.91 28.15
N GLY A 33 0.57 -2.50 27.25
CA GLY A 33 -0.72 -1.92 26.84
C GLY A 33 -0.67 -1.03 25.60
N LYS A 34 0.36 -1.13 24.72
CA LYS A 34 0.42 -0.37 23.47
C LYS A 34 -0.84 -0.57 22.62
N SER A 35 -1.22 -1.81 22.34
CA SER A 35 -2.39 -2.13 21.50
C SER A 35 -3.70 -1.72 22.21
N VAL A 36 -3.78 -1.77 23.54
CA VAL A 36 -4.93 -1.25 24.31
C VAL A 36 -5.06 0.26 24.12
N LEU A 37 -3.95 0.99 24.20
CA LEU A 37 -3.94 2.44 23.95
C LEU A 37 -4.45 2.76 22.54
N ILE A 38 -4.00 2.01 21.53
CA ILE A 38 -4.44 2.19 20.13
C ILE A 38 -5.93 1.88 20.00
N GLN A 39 -6.45 0.84 20.66
CA GLN A 39 -7.88 0.51 20.65
C GLN A 39 -8.73 1.62 21.28
N GLU A 40 -8.28 2.22 22.38
CA GLU A 40 -8.95 3.37 23.00
C GLU A 40 -8.91 4.60 22.09
N MET A 41 -7.76 4.85 21.45
CA MET A 41 -7.63 5.89 20.43
C MET A 41 -8.59 5.64 19.26
N ALA A 42 -8.72 4.40 18.76
CA ALA A 42 -9.61 4.04 17.68
C ALA A 42 -11.06 4.43 18.01
N THR A 43 -11.54 4.05 19.19
CA THR A 43 -12.90 4.39 19.63
C THR A 43 -13.12 5.90 19.66
N THR A 44 -12.15 6.65 20.20
CA THR A 44 -12.21 8.11 20.27
C THR A 44 -12.16 8.76 18.89
N MET A 45 -11.24 8.33 18.01
CA MET A 45 -11.06 8.92 16.68
C MET A 45 -12.28 8.66 15.78
N LEU A 46 -12.87 7.46 15.84
CA LEU A 46 -14.09 7.16 15.10
C LEU A 46 -15.27 8.03 15.53
N SER A 47 -15.37 8.40 16.81
CA SER A 47 -16.40 9.34 17.29
C SER A 47 -16.24 10.75 16.71
N HIS A 48 -15.01 11.12 16.32
CA HIS A 48 -14.69 12.39 15.67
C HIS A 48 -14.64 12.31 14.13
N ASN A 49 -15.29 11.31 13.56
CA ASN A 49 -15.35 11.09 12.11
C ASN A 49 -13.99 10.88 11.42
N VAL A 50 -13.01 10.30 12.12
CA VAL A 50 -11.73 9.89 11.56
C VAL A 50 -11.88 8.48 10.99
N ARG A 51 -11.38 8.22 9.79
CA ARG A 51 -11.26 6.86 9.25
C ARG A 51 -9.96 6.23 9.74
N MET A 52 -10.02 4.94 10.08
CA MET A 52 -8.86 4.24 10.60
C MET A 52 -8.52 3.01 9.78
N PHE A 53 -7.23 2.86 9.51
CA PHE A 53 -6.64 1.71 8.86
C PHE A 53 -5.56 1.16 9.79
N ILE A 54 -5.62 -0.13 10.09
CA ILE A 54 -4.70 -0.78 11.04
C ILE A 54 -4.06 -1.98 10.33
N LEU A 55 -2.74 -1.98 10.21
CA LEU A 55 -1.95 -3.13 9.81
C LEU A 55 -1.49 -3.83 11.09
N ASP A 56 -1.95 -5.05 11.30
CA ASP A 56 -1.75 -5.84 12.54
C ASP A 56 -1.06 -7.17 12.24
N ILE A 57 -0.22 -7.60 13.19
CA ILE A 57 0.39 -8.92 13.19
C ILE A 57 0.14 -9.51 14.59
N GLY A 58 -0.91 -10.35 14.72
CA GLY A 58 -1.20 -11.00 16.00
C GLY A 58 -2.62 -10.87 16.52
N LYS A 59 -3.57 -10.46 15.66
CA LYS A 59 -5.02 -10.39 15.94
C LYS A 59 -5.41 -9.50 17.11
N SER A 60 -4.58 -8.48 17.40
CA SER A 60 -4.81 -7.57 18.53
C SER A 60 -6.07 -6.74 18.37
N TYR A 61 -6.53 -6.50 17.14
CA TYR A 61 -7.62 -5.56 16.82
C TYR A 61 -8.90 -6.23 16.30
N GLU A 62 -8.97 -7.56 16.21
CA GLU A 62 -10.13 -8.26 15.66
C GLU A 62 -11.42 -7.94 16.42
N ASN A 63 -11.39 -8.03 17.76
CA ASN A 63 -12.57 -7.81 18.59
C ASN A 63 -13.07 -6.36 18.52
N ILE A 64 -12.17 -5.39 18.59
CA ILE A 64 -12.54 -3.98 18.52
C ILE A 64 -13.06 -3.60 17.12
N CYS A 65 -12.47 -4.15 16.07
CA CYS A 65 -12.93 -3.96 14.70
C CYS A 65 -14.38 -4.41 14.54
N LYS A 66 -14.70 -5.63 14.99
CA LYS A 66 -16.06 -6.18 14.96
C LYS A 66 -17.04 -5.37 15.80
N LEU A 67 -16.64 -4.96 17.01
CA LEU A 67 -17.46 -4.16 17.91
C LEU A 67 -17.85 -2.81 17.30
N LEU A 68 -16.92 -2.20 16.56
CA LEU A 68 -17.12 -0.89 15.92
C LEU A 68 -17.74 -0.98 14.51
N GLY A 69 -18.17 -2.19 14.09
CA GLY A 69 -18.78 -2.41 12.77
C GLY A 69 -17.80 -2.22 11.61
N GLY A 70 -16.52 -2.51 11.82
CA GLY A 70 -15.47 -2.38 10.82
C GLY A 70 -15.28 -3.61 9.96
N GLU A 71 -14.41 -3.47 8.97
CA GLU A 71 -13.98 -4.54 8.07
C GLU A 71 -12.68 -5.17 8.58
N PHE A 72 -12.70 -6.49 8.82
CA PHE A 72 -11.53 -7.25 9.23
C PHE A 72 -11.06 -8.14 8.09
N ILE A 73 -9.92 -7.78 7.49
CA ILE A 73 -9.35 -8.41 6.30
C ILE A 73 -8.17 -9.27 6.73
N ARG A 74 -8.29 -10.59 6.60
CA ARG A 74 -7.26 -11.54 7.01
C ARG A 74 -6.54 -12.10 5.80
N PHE A 75 -5.23 -11.89 5.74
CA PHE A 75 -4.36 -12.50 4.74
C PHE A 75 -3.98 -13.92 5.18
N GLY A 76 -4.19 -14.88 4.30
CA GLY A 76 -3.89 -16.28 4.63
C GLY A 76 -4.34 -17.25 3.55
N SER A 77 -4.26 -18.53 3.88
CA SER A 77 -4.71 -19.60 2.99
C SER A 77 -6.23 -19.52 2.81
N GLY A 78 -6.69 -19.39 1.57
CA GLY A 78 -8.13 -19.36 1.24
C GLY A 78 -8.83 -18.01 1.47
N SER A 79 -8.10 -16.93 1.71
CA SER A 79 -8.69 -15.60 1.92
C SER A 79 -9.41 -15.02 0.70
N GLY A 80 -9.05 -15.46 -0.52
CA GLY A 80 -9.60 -14.92 -1.77
C GLY A 80 -9.28 -13.44 -2.02
N ILE A 81 -8.37 -12.86 -1.22
CA ILE A 81 -7.97 -11.46 -1.32
C ILE A 81 -6.99 -11.28 -2.47
N SER A 82 -7.24 -10.28 -3.29
CA SER A 82 -6.31 -9.80 -4.30
C SER A 82 -6.10 -8.29 -4.16
N LEU A 83 -4.82 -7.90 -4.18
CA LEU A 83 -4.36 -6.52 -4.02
C LEU A 83 -3.70 -5.98 -5.29
N ASN A 84 -3.80 -6.62 -6.42
CA ASN A 84 -3.08 -6.33 -7.64
C ASN A 84 -2.58 -4.86 -7.74
N PRO A 85 -1.27 -4.60 -7.62
CA PRO A 85 -0.73 -3.24 -7.62
C PRO A 85 -0.81 -2.55 -8.98
N LEU A 86 -1.19 -3.29 -10.01
CA LEU A 86 -1.33 -2.81 -11.39
C LEU A 86 -2.79 -2.45 -11.73
N SER A 87 -3.73 -2.69 -10.80
CA SER A 87 -5.13 -2.34 -11.00
C SER A 87 -5.30 -0.83 -11.16
N GLY A 88 -5.94 -0.41 -12.25
CA GLY A 88 -6.18 1.01 -12.54
C GLY A 88 -4.96 1.78 -13.08
N LEU A 89 -3.84 1.11 -13.32
CA LEU A 89 -2.65 1.71 -13.91
C LEU A 89 -2.87 2.15 -15.35
N VAL A 90 -3.63 1.34 -16.10
CA VAL A 90 -3.90 1.53 -17.54
C VAL A 90 -5.39 1.73 -17.75
N ASP A 91 -5.75 2.75 -18.50
CA ASP A 91 -7.12 3.08 -18.87
C ASP A 91 -7.27 3.15 -20.41
N GLU A 92 -8.22 2.39 -20.94
CA GLU A 92 -8.60 2.41 -22.36
C GLU A 92 -9.78 3.36 -22.62
N SER A 93 -10.52 3.75 -21.58
CA SER A 93 -11.76 4.52 -21.72
C SER A 93 -11.54 6.03 -21.83
N GLY A 94 -10.34 6.50 -21.51
CA GLY A 94 -10.00 7.93 -21.47
C GLY A 94 -10.38 8.65 -20.17
N LYS A 95 -10.92 7.95 -19.19
CA LYS A 95 -11.28 8.55 -17.88
C LYS A 95 -10.08 9.16 -17.14
N LEU A 96 -8.91 8.51 -17.22
CA LEU A 96 -7.68 9.06 -16.64
C LEU A 96 -7.27 10.38 -17.29
N LYS A 97 -7.56 10.58 -18.57
CA LYS A 97 -7.27 11.83 -19.30
C LYS A 97 -8.14 12.99 -18.82
N GLU A 98 -9.36 12.67 -18.39
CA GLU A 98 -10.33 13.67 -17.89
C GLU A 98 -10.24 13.86 -16.38
N ALA A 99 -9.48 13.02 -15.71
CA ALA A 99 -9.34 13.07 -14.26
C ALA A 99 -8.56 14.34 -13.83
N ILE A 100 -9.17 15.10 -12.95
CA ILE A 100 -8.61 16.33 -12.39
C ILE A 100 -8.33 16.07 -10.90
N LEU A 101 -7.14 16.42 -10.46
CA LEU A 101 -6.79 16.44 -9.05
C LEU A 101 -7.52 17.57 -8.32
N GLU A 102 -7.68 17.47 -7.01
CA GLU A 102 -8.41 18.48 -6.23
C GLU A 102 -7.82 19.89 -6.29
N ASP A 103 -6.54 20.02 -6.60
CA ASP A 103 -5.89 21.31 -6.81
C ASP A 103 -6.16 21.92 -8.21
N GLY A 104 -7.00 21.23 -9.01
CA GLY A 104 -7.33 21.64 -10.36
C GLY A 104 -6.31 21.22 -11.43
N SER A 105 -5.23 20.54 -11.05
CA SER A 105 -4.27 19.99 -12.00
C SER A 105 -4.77 18.69 -12.60
N SER A 106 -4.34 18.38 -13.83
CA SER A 106 -4.62 17.08 -14.45
C SER A 106 -3.75 15.97 -13.84
N VAL A 107 -4.28 14.76 -13.76
CA VAL A 107 -3.47 13.58 -13.41
C VAL A 107 -2.34 13.46 -14.43
N PRO A 108 -1.08 13.31 -14.00
CA PRO A 108 0.03 13.11 -14.93
C PRO A 108 -0.12 11.76 -15.62
N ILE A 109 -0.34 11.80 -16.93
CA ILE A 109 -0.53 10.61 -17.76
C ILE A 109 0.47 10.56 -18.90
N LYS A 110 0.78 9.34 -19.35
CA LYS A 110 1.49 9.06 -20.58
C LYS A 110 0.56 8.29 -21.52
N THR A 111 0.48 8.71 -22.78
CA THR A 111 -0.25 7.97 -23.79
C THR A 111 0.67 6.97 -24.45
N ILE A 112 0.24 5.70 -24.48
CA ILE A 112 0.94 4.60 -25.15
C ILE A 112 0.06 4.09 -26.29
N ARG A 113 0.64 3.87 -27.47
CA ARG A 113 -0.04 3.29 -28.62
C ARG A 113 0.45 1.87 -28.87
N ALA A 114 -0.49 0.93 -28.88
CA ALA A 114 -0.21 -0.46 -29.22
C ALA A 114 -1.15 -0.90 -30.36
N GLY A 115 -0.61 -0.93 -31.57
CA GLY A 115 -1.39 -1.14 -32.80
C GLY A 115 -2.38 0.00 -33.03
N GLU A 116 -3.66 -0.33 -33.15
CA GLU A 116 -4.75 0.65 -33.33
C GLU A 116 -5.31 1.20 -32.00
N LYS A 117 -4.89 0.64 -30.87
CA LYS A 117 -5.38 1.04 -29.54
C LYS A 117 -4.48 2.09 -28.92
N GLU A 118 -5.10 2.98 -28.18
CA GLU A 118 -4.43 4.00 -27.38
C GLU A 118 -4.75 3.77 -25.88
N TYR A 119 -3.70 3.75 -25.06
CA TYR A 119 -3.79 3.53 -23.61
C TYR A 119 -3.30 4.76 -22.85
N TYR A 120 -4.05 5.14 -21.84
CA TYR A 120 -3.68 6.23 -20.93
C TYR A 120 -3.12 5.62 -19.64
N VAL A 121 -1.88 5.95 -19.32
CA VAL A 121 -1.12 5.35 -18.24
C VAL A 121 -0.83 6.40 -17.17
N SER A 122 -1.22 6.13 -15.94
CA SER A 122 -0.91 6.98 -14.80
C SER A 122 0.58 6.92 -14.48
N LEU A 123 1.28 8.07 -14.51
CA LEU A 123 2.69 8.15 -14.17
C LEU A 123 2.94 7.85 -12.70
N ASP A 124 2.07 8.34 -11.81
CA ASP A 124 2.13 8.00 -10.39
C ASP A 124 1.88 6.51 -10.15
N GLY A 125 0.92 5.92 -10.89
CA GLY A 125 0.67 4.49 -10.88
C GLY A 125 1.89 3.67 -11.29
N VAL A 126 2.61 4.08 -12.36
CA VAL A 126 3.86 3.42 -12.78
C VAL A 126 4.93 3.53 -11.68
N MET A 127 5.07 4.69 -11.07
CA MET A 127 6.02 4.89 -9.97
C MET A 127 5.73 3.94 -8.79
N TYR A 128 4.46 3.81 -8.39
CA TYR A 128 4.06 2.88 -7.32
C TYR A 128 4.26 1.42 -7.71
N ALA A 129 3.84 1.03 -8.91
CA ALA A 129 4.04 -0.32 -9.43
C ALA A 129 5.54 -0.68 -9.48
N LYS A 130 6.38 0.22 -9.98
CA LYS A 130 7.84 0.07 -9.99
C LYS A 130 8.38 -0.18 -8.59
N ASN A 131 7.99 0.64 -7.60
CA ASN A 131 8.48 0.49 -6.23
C ASN A 131 8.10 -0.87 -5.63
N ILE A 132 6.87 -1.33 -5.86
CA ILE A 132 6.39 -2.64 -5.40
C ILE A 132 7.16 -3.78 -6.08
N ILE A 133 7.32 -3.73 -7.41
CA ILE A 133 8.05 -4.76 -8.16
C ILE A 133 9.53 -4.77 -7.77
N THR A 134 10.11 -3.61 -7.53
CA THR A 134 11.47 -3.47 -7.00
C THR A 134 11.62 -4.19 -5.65
N SER A 135 10.63 -4.06 -4.76
CA SER A 135 10.60 -4.78 -3.48
C SER A 135 10.39 -6.27 -3.66
N MET A 136 9.52 -6.70 -4.57
CA MET A 136 9.33 -8.12 -4.92
C MET A 136 10.63 -8.77 -5.41
N CYS A 137 11.44 -8.02 -6.17
CA CYS A 137 12.73 -8.48 -6.68
C CYS A 137 13.89 -8.35 -5.67
N GLY A 138 13.69 -7.76 -4.49
CA GLY A 138 14.79 -7.41 -3.59
C GLY A 138 15.82 -6.46 -4.25
N ALA A 139 15.38 -5.65 -5.21
CA ALA A 139 16.23 -4.82 -6.07
C ALA A 139 16.41 -3.39 -5.57
N GLY A 140 15.94 -3.08 -4.36
CA GLY A 140 16.02 -1.74 -3.76
C GLY A 140 17.45 -1.21 -3.70
N ASN A 141 17.58 0.12 -3.80
CA ASN A 141 18.87 0.83 -3.83
C ASN A 141 19.76 0.56 -5.06
N ASN A 142 19.20 0.02 -6.15
CA ASN A 142 19.91 -0.17 -7.40
C ASN A 142 19.20 0.56 -8.55
N PRO A 143 19.61 1.80 -8.91
CA PRO A 143 18.95 2.60 -9.94
C PRO A 143 18.89 1.91 -11.30
N HIS A 144 19.88 1.09 -11.63
CA HIS A 144 19.89 0.35 -12.90
C HIS A 144 18.78 -0.72 -12.93
N LYS A 145 18.63 -1.50 -11.85
CA LYS A 145 17.55 -2.50 -11.74
C LYS A 145 16.17 -1.82 -11.74
N GLU A 146 16.05 -0.68 -11.03
CA GLU A 146 14.80 0.10 -11.02
C GLU A 146 14.42 0.61 -12.41
N ALA A 147 15.40 1.08 -13.20
CA ALA A 147 15.16 1.52 -14.58
C ALA A 147 14.73 0.37 -15.50
N LEU A 148 15.32 -0.81 -15.36
CA LEU A 148 14.93 -2.01 -16.12
C LEU A 148 13.51 -2.46 -15.78
N ILE A 149 13.11 -2.38 -14.51
CA ILE A 149 11.75 -2.69 -14.08
C ILE A 149 10.75 -1.70 -14.67
N GLU A 150 11.08 -0.39 -14.63
CA GLU A 150 10.22 0.64 -15.22
C GLU A 150 10.03 0.43 -16.74
N ASP A 151 11.12 0.17 -17.47
CA ASP A 151 11.06 -0.14 -18.90
C ASP A 151 10.23 -1.40 -19.17
N ALA A 152 10.38 -2.45 -18.36
CA ALA A 152 9.60 -3.67 -18.51
C ALA A 152 8.10 -3.45 -18.28
N ILE A 153 7.71 -2.56 -17.36
CA ILE A 153 6.31 -2.19 -17.16
C ILE A 153 5.76 -1.57 -18.45
N TYR A 154 6.47 -0.62 -19.05
CA TYR A 154 6.03 0.02 -20.31
C TYR A 154 5.95 -0.98 -21.46
N ARG A 155 6.96 -1.84 -21.64
CA ARG A 155 6.94 -2.89 -22.68
C ARG A 155 5.78 -3.88 -22.47
N ALA A 156 5.46 -4.23 -21.22
CA ALA A 156 4.33 -5.09 -20.93
C ALA A 156 3.00 -4.41 -21.26
N ILE A 157 2.85 -3.10 -20.98
CA ILE A 157 1.67 -2.32 -21.37
C ILE A 157 1.51 -2.29 -22.90
N GLU A 158 2.59 -2.11 -23.65
CA GLU A 158 2.56 -2.14 -25.12
C GLU A 158 2.11 -3.50 -25.68
N GLN A 159 2.40 -4.59 -24.97
CA GLN A 159 2.04 -5.95 -25.39
C GLN A 159 0.61 -6.34 -25.00
N CYS A 160 0.15 -5.99 -23.82
CA CYS A 160 -1.11 -6.51 -23.27
C CYS A 160 -2.11 -5.43 -22.81
N GLY A 161 -1.76 -4.14 -22.87
CA GLY A 161 -2.65 -3.04 -22.50
C GLY A 161 -3.18 -3.16 -21.08
N SER A 162 -4.49 -3.14 -20.92
CA SER A 162 -5.18 -3.24 -19.62
C SER A 162 -5.13 -4.64 -18.97
N ASP A 163 -4.76 -5.67 -19.73
CA ASP A 163 -4.58 -7.03 -19.20
C ASP A 163 -3.21 -7.23 -18.50
N LEU A 164 -2.63 -6.14 -18.01
CA LEU A 164 -1.33 -6.13 -17.35
C LEU A 164 -1.38 -6.88 -16.01
N THR A 165 -0.45 -7.83 -15.83
CA THR A 165 -0.26 -8.61 -14.61
C THR A 165 1.21 -8.72 -14.24
N ILE A 166 1.51 -9.15 -13.00
CA ILE A 166 2.90 -9.43 -12.59
C ILE A 166 3.51 -10.52 -13.46
N SER A 167 2.74 -11.54 -13.85
CA SER A 167 3.17 -12.60 -14.78
C SER A 167 3.63 -12.04 -16.12
N LYS A 168 2.92 -11.07 -16.68
CA LYS A 168 3.29 -10.44 -17.96
C LYS A 168 4.59 -9.65 -17.84
N ILE A 169 4.77 -8.89 -16.77
CA ILE A 169 6.01 -8.16 -16.52
C ILE A 169 7.18 -9.13 -16.32
N ALA A 170 6.98 -10.22 -15.56
CA ALA A 170 7.99 -11.25 -15.37
C ALA A 170 8.38 -11.92 -16.72
N GLU A 171 7.43 -12.15 -17.61
CA GLU A 171 7.67 -12.70 -18.96
C GLU A 171 8.52 -11.74 -19.80
N VAL A 172 8.18 -10.46 -19.82
CA VAL A 172 8.94 -9.42 -20.53
C VAL A 172 10.38 -9.37 -20.03
N LEU A 173 10.59 -9.37 -18.70
CA LEU A 173 11.93 -9.36 -18.10
C LEU A 173 12.71 -10.66 -18.42
N LYS A 174 12.07 -11.81 -18.36
CA LYS A 174 12.71 -13.12 -18.67
C LYS A 174 13.15 -13.25 -20.12
N ASN A 175 12.48 -12.58 -21.04
CA ASN A 175 12.85 -12.53 -22.45
C ASN A 175 14.05 -11.60 -22.72
N GLY A 176 14.44 -10.80 -21.74
CA GLY A 176 15.67 -9.99 -21.78
C GLY A 176 16.92 -10.81 -21.47
N ASN A 177 18.04 -10.13 -21.34
CA ASN A 177 19.35 -10.75 -21.10
C ASN A 177 19.96 -10.28 -19.76
N GLY A 178 20.84 -11.10 -19.20
CA GLY A 178 21.60 -10.73 -18.00
C GLY A 178 20.71 -10.37 -16.84
N ILE A 179 20.80 -9.13 -16.35
CA ILE A 179 20.08 -8.62 -15.17
C ILE A 179 18.56 -8.64 -15.36
N GLU A 180 18.05 -8.35 -16.55
CA GLU A 180 16.60 -8.41 -16.81
C GLU A 180 16.05 -9.82 -16.57
N LYS A 181 16.73 -10.82 -17.11
CA LYS A 181 16.34 -12.23 -16.93
C LYS A 181 16.37 -12.62 -15.45
N GLU A 182 17.41 -12.23 -14.71
CA GLU A 182 17.49 -12.45 -13.26
C GLU A 182 16.30 -11.83 -12.51
N LEU A 183 15.94 -10.58 -12.83
CA LEU A 183 14.78 -9.91 -12.24
C LEU A 183 13.48 -10.66 -12.56
N GLY A 184 13.29 -11.10 -13.80
CA GLY A 184 12.11 -11.87 -14.19
C GLY A 184 12.01 -13.23 -13.48
N GLU A 185 13.13 -13.89 -13.22
CA GLU A 185 13.19 -15.14 -12.45
C GLU A 185 12.87 -14.88 -10.97
N THR A 186 13.33 -13.76 -10.41
CA THR A 186 13.06 -13.37 -9.02
C THR A 186 11.58 -13.02 -8.79
N LEU A 187 10.85 -12.57 -9.81
CA LEU A 187 9.41 -12.32 -9.74
C LEU A 187 8.53 -13.59 -9.73
N LEU A 188 9.06 -14.75 -10.08
CA LEU A 188 8.26 -15.98 -10.21
C LEU A 188 7.39 -16.32 -8.99
N PRO A 189 7.82 -16.13 -7.73
CA PRO A 189 6.97 -16.38 -6.57
C PRO A 189 5.67 -15.58 -6.56
N PHE A 190 5.64 -14.40 -7.21
CA PHE A 190 4.51 -13.46 -7.24
C PHE A 190 3.63 -13.59 -8.49
N THR A 191 4.01 -14.48 -9.43
CA THR A 191 3.26 -14.76 -10.65
C THR A 191 2.15 -15.78 -10.43
N ASP A 192 1.33 -16.02 -11.45
CA ASP A 192 0.30 -17.07 -11.48
C ASP A 192 0.83 -18.48 -11.13
N ARG A 193 2.12 -18.73 -11.38
CA ARG A 193 2.81 -20.00 -11.07
C ARG A 193 3.42 -20.03 -9.68
N GLY A 194 3.47 -18.90 -9.00
CA GLY A 194 4.09 -18.74 -7.70
C GLY A 194 3.12 -18.84 -6.53
N MET A 195 3.64 -19.15 -5.35
CA MET A 195 2.82 -19.33 -4.14
C MET A 195 2.15 -18.02 -3.66
N HIS A 196 2.65 -16.86 -4.07
CA HIS A 196 2.14 -15.53 -3.71
C HIS A 196 1.23 -14.91 -4.77
N GLY A 197 1.18 -15.48 -5.99
CA GLY A 197 0.41 -14.94 -7.12
C GLY A 197 -1.07 -14.70 -6.82
N LYS A 198 -1.66 -15.51 -5.94
CA LYS A 198 -3.06 -15.35 -5.51
C LYS A 198 -3.38 -13.96 -4.96
N TYR A 199 -2.38 -13.25 -4.41
CA TYR A 199 -2.55 -11.90 -3.87
C TYR A 199 -2.41 -10.79 -4.91
N PHE A 200 -1.79 -11.07 -6.09
CA PHE A 200 -1.34 -10.02 -7.00
C PHE A 200 -1.83 -10.16 -8.45
N GLU A 201 -2.23 -11.36 -8.88
CA GLU A 201 -2.57 -11.63 -10.29
C GLU A 201 -4.01 -11.30 -10.67
N ASN A 202 -4.96 -11.45 -9.74
CA ASN A 202 -6.36 -11.15 -9.99
C ASN A 202 -6.63 -9.65 -9.79
N ALA A 203 -7.75 -9.16 -10.32
CA ALA A 203 -8.19 -7.79 -10.06
C ALA A 203 -8.30 -7.52 -8.55
N ALA A 204 -7.89 -6.32 -8.13
CA ALA A 204 -8.01 -5.92 -6.72
C ALA A 204 -9.48 -5.97 -6.27
N ASN A 205 -9.73 -6.60 -5.13
CA ASN A 205 -11.08 -6.84 -4.62
C ASN A 205 -11.36 -6.26 -3.23
N ILE A 206 -10.42 -5.49 -2.68
CA ILE A 206 -10.61 -4.78 -1.41
C ILE A 206 -11.26 -3.42 -1.70
N THR A 207 -12.34 -3.13 -0.97
CA THR A 207 -13.01 -1.83 -1.04
C THR A 207 -12.96 -1.20 0.34
N PHE A 208 -12.26 -0.10 0.48
CA PHE A 208 -12.13 0.65 1.75
C PHE A 208 -13.42 1.43 2.04
N LYS A 209 -14.52 0.76 2.37
CA LYS A 209 -15.82 1.43 2.59
C LYS A 209 -16.05 1.78 4.05
N GLU A 210 -15.54 0.96 4.95
CA GLU A 210 -15.81 1.08 6.36
C GLU A 210 -14.95 2.16 7.04
N ARG A 211 -15.42 2.63 8.18
CA ARG A 211 -14.72 3.67 8.95
C ARG A 211 -13.49 3.15 9.68
N ILE A 212 -13.44 1.85 9.97
CA ILE A 212 -12.27 1.14 10.48
C ILE A 212 -12.06 -0.10 9.64
N THR A 213 -10.85 -0.26 9.11
CA THR A 213 -10.42 -1.46 8.39
C THR A 213 -9.15 -1.98 9.04
N VAL A 214 -9.14 -3.24 9.42
CA VAL A 214 -7.99 -3.92 10.01
C VAL A 214 -7.48 -4.97 9.03
N PHE A 215 -6.19 -4.91 8.72
CA PHE A 215 -5.47 -5.85 7.88
C PHE A 215 -4.64 -6.78 8.77
N GLU A 216 -5.07 -8.03 8.89
CA GLU A 216 -4.39 -9.04 9.70
C GLU A 216 -3.38 -9.82 8.85
N LEU A 217 -2.13 -9.75 9.24
CA LEU A 217 -0.98 -10.24 8.47
C LEU A 217 -0.24 -11.41 9.16
N GLU A 218 -0.70 -11.94 10.29
CA GLU A 218 0.00 -12.96 11.08
C GLU A 218 0.35 -14.21 10.26
N GLU A 219 -0.58 -14.69 9.42
CA GLU A 219 -0.35 -15.92 8.64
C GLU A 219 0.74 -15.76 7.57
N VAL A 220 0.90 -14.54 7.05
CA VAL A 220 1.91 -14.20 6.04
C VAL A 220 3.20 -13.68 6.64
N ALA A 221 3.22 -13.37 7.93
CA ALA A 221 4.36 -12.80 8.63
C ALA A 221 5.58 -13.73 8.76
N LYS A 222 5.44 -15.01 8.39
CA LYS A 222 6.55 -15.98 8.32
C LYS A 222 7.43 -15.77 7.09
N ASP A 223 6.90 -15.13 6.07
CA ASP A 223 7.61 -14.75 4.85
C ASP A 223 7.82 -13.24 4.86
N GLU A 224 9.02 -12.82 5.25
CA GLU A 224 9.36 -11.40 5.43
C GLU A 224 9.24 -10.61 4.13
N THR A 225 9.57 -11.21 2.98
CA THR A 225 9.45 -10.58 1.67
C THR A 225 7.99 -10.35 1.33
N LEU A 226 7.15 -11.38 1.47
CA LEU A 226 5.71 -11.26 1.23
C LEU A 226 5.07 -10.24 2.18
N LEU A 227 5.41 -10.30 3.47
CA LEU A 227 4.91 -9.37 4.47
C LEU A 227 5.23 -7.92 4.07
N SER A 228 6.48 -7.64 3.75
CA SER A 228 6.93 -6.31 3.33
C SER A 228 6.19 -5.81 2.09
N VAL A 229 6.06 -6.66 1.07
CA VAL A 229 5.33 -6.32 -0.16
C VAL A 229 3.86 -6.06 0.13
N LEU A 230 3.18 -6.91 0.90
CA LEU A 230 1.77 -6.73 1.24
C LEU A 230 1.54 -5.44 2.02
N MET A 231 2.37 -5.13 3.02
CA MET A 231 2.28 -3.90 3.79
C MET A 231 2.45 -2.66 2.88
N GLN A 232 3.37 -2.69 1.94
CA GLN A 232 3.56 -1.61 0.96
C GLN A 232 2.34 -1.44 0.06
N VAL A 233 1.81 -2.54 -0.51
CA VAL A 233 0.65 -2.48 -1.41
C VAL A 233 -0.57 -1.96 -0.67
N VAL A 234 -0.86 -2.48 0.52
CA VAL A 234 -1.99 -2.01 1.34
C VAL A 234 -1.85 -0.52 1.66
N ALA A 235 -0.67 -0.11 2.11
CA ALA A 235 -0.43 1.28 2.47
C ALA A 235 -0.55 2.23 1.27
N ILE A 236 -0.05 1.84 0.08
CA ILE A 236 -0.23 2.61 -1.16
C ILE A 236 -1.71 2.69 -1.54
N GLN A 237 -2.45 1.59 -1.46
CA GLN A 237 -3.88 1.59 -1.79
C GLN A 237 -4.68 2.49 -0.83
N ILE A 238 -4.39 2.45 0.47
CA ILE A 238 -4.98 3.36 1.45
C ILE A 238 -4.66 4.80 1.08
N PHE A 239 -3.40 5.10 0.78
CA PHE A 239 -2.94 6.43 0.43
C PHE A 239 -3.62 6.96 -0.84
N MET A 240 -3.73 6.16 -1.88
CA MET A 240 -4.43 6.52 -3.11
C MET A 240 -5.91 6.78 -2.85
N GLN A 241 -6.56 5.95 -2.04
CA GLN A 241 -7.96 6.13 -1.65
C GLN A 241 -8.18 7.46 -0.90
N VAL A 242 -7.22 7.86 -0.07
CA VAL A 242 -7.27 9.11 0.69
C VAL A 242 -6.99 10.32 -0.21
N LEU A 243 -6.01 10.23 -1.10
CA LEU A 243 -5.67 11.32 -2.02
C LEU A 243 -6.76 11.61 -3.06
N CYS A 244 -7.42 10.54 -3.54
CA CYS A 244 -8.51 10.65 -4.52
C CYS A 244 -9.87 10.84 -3.87
N GLY A 245 -9.94 10.84 -2.53
CA GLY A 245 -11.16 11.01 -1.75
C GLY A 245 -11.35 12.44 -1.24
N ASP A 246 -12.40 12.60 -0.42
CA ASP A 246 -12.68 13.88 0.25
C ASP A 246 -11.57 14.23 1.25
N ARG A 247 -10.80 15.28 0.98
CA ARG A 247 -9.71 15.76 1.85
C ARG A 247 -10.19 16.33 3.19
N SER A 248 -11.48 16.63 3.32
CA SER A 248 -12.06 17.00 4.62
C SER A 248 -12.11 15.80 5.58
N GLN A 249 -12.10 14.58 5.03
CA GLN A 249 -12.13 13.34 5.78
C GLN A 249 -10.75 13.05 6.37
N LYS A 250 -10.64 13.17 7.69
CA LYS A 250 -9.42 12.78 8.41
C LYS A 250 -9.26 11.27 8.42
N PHE A 251 -8.02 10.80 8.33
CA PHE A 251 -7.70 9.39 8.45
C PHE A 251 -6.49 9.16 9.35
N MET A 252 -6.37 7.95 9.87
CA MET A 252 -5.25 7.49 10.67
C MET A 252 -4.82 6.11 10.16
N LEU A 253 -3.55 5.99 9.78
CA LEU A 253 -2.93 4.70 9.50
C LEU A 253 -2.11 4.29 10.72
N VAL A 254 -2.42 3.13 11.27
CA VAL A 254 -1.67 2.48 12.36
C VAL A 254 -0.91 1.29 11.77
N VAL A 255 0.38 1.23 12.05
CA VAL A 255 1.21 0.07 11.69
C VAL A 255 1.71 -0.51 12.99
N ASP A 256 1.08 -1.59 13.45
CA ASP A 256 1.56 -2.34 14.62
C ASP A 256 2.70 -3.27 14.19
N GLU A 257 3.66 -3.50 15.08
CA GLU A 257 4.89 -4.24 14.77
C GLU A 257 5.67 -3.65 13.55
N ALA A 258 5.63 -2.30 13.37
CA ALA A 258 6.21 -1.59 12.23
C ALA A 258 7.69 -1.93 11.99
N TRP A 259 8.43 -2.31 13.03
CA TRP A 259 9.84 -2.70 12.93
C TRP A 259 10.06 -3.91 12.01
N ARG A 260 9.09 -4.82 11.89
CA ARG A 260 9.17 -5.98 10.98
C ARG A 260 9.11 -5.59 9.52
N ALA A 261 8.49 -4.44 9.21
CA ALA A 261 8.44 -3.89 7.87
C ALA A 261 9.64 -3.01 7.53
N LEU A 262 10.34 -2.47 8.54
CA LEU A 262 11.41 -1.49 8.34
C LEU A 262 12.62 -2.06 7.61
N ASP A 263 12.99 -3.32 7.85
CA ASP A 263 14.18 -3.93 7.26
C ASP A 263 14.17 -3.94 5.72
N HIS A 264 12.97 -3.92 5.10
CA HIS A 264 12.82 -3.94 3.65
C HIS A 264 12.03 -2.74 3.07
N SER A 265 11.46 -1.89 3.92
CA SER A 265 10.51 -0.83 3.52
C SER A 265 10.82 0.55 4.11
N GLU A 266 12.00 0.76 4.67
CA GLU A 266 12.37 2.02 5.35
C GLU A 266 12.13 3.25 4.47
N LYS A 267 12.56 3.20 3.22
CA LYS A 267 12.36 4.30 2.26
C LYS A 267 10.88 4.57 2.01
N PHE A 268 10.08 3.52 1.85
CA PHE A 268 8.66 3.64 1.60
C PHE A 268 7.92 4.28 2.77
N LEU A 269 8.17 3.82 4.00
CA LEU A 269 7.55 4.41 5.20
C LEU A 269 8.02 5.85 5.42
N ALA A 270 9.28 6.16 5.10
CA ALA A 270 9.80 7.53 5.16
C ALA A 270 9.14 8.43 4.11
N GLU A 271 8.92 7.95 2.89
CA GLU A 271 8.21 8.68 1.84
C GLU A 271 6.74 8.90 2.19
N MET A 272 6.04 7.85 2.65
CA MET A 272 4.67 7.98 3.15
C MET A 272 4.57 9.04 4.24
N SER A 273 5.43 8.99 5.25
CA SER A 273 5.42 9.94 6.35
C SER A 273 5.67 11.39 5.90
N ARG A 274 6.37 11.60 4.80
CA ARG A 274 6.61 12.93 4.19
C ARG A 274 5.42 13.40 3.38
N THR A 275 4.77 12.51 2.64
CA THR A 275 3.68 12.85 1.72
C THR A 275 2.38 13.16 2.46
N ILE A 276 2.13 12.50 3.59
CA ILE A 276 0.97 12.76 4.49
C ILE A 276 1.03 14.18 5.14
N ARG A 277 2.14 14.91 4.97
CA ARG A 277 2.29 16.28 5.51
C ARG A 277 1.49 17.35 4.75
N LYS A 278 1.05 17.08 3.56
CA LYS A 278 0.33 18.05 2.71
C LYS A 278 -1.18 17.88 2.85
#